data_ea23e85d4f364ac6e876b1358a66ca39
#
_entry.id   ea23e85d4f364ac6e876b1358a66ca39
#
_cell.length_a   1.000
_cell.length_b   1.000
_cell.length_c   1.000
_cell.angle_alpha   90.00
_cell.angle_beta   90.00
_cell.angle_gamma   90.00
#
_symmetry.space_group_name_H-M   'P 1'
#
loop_
_entity.id
_entity.type
_entity.pdbx_description
1 polymer ?
#
loop_
_entity_poly.entity_id
_entity_poly.type
_entity_poly.pdbx_seq_one_letter_code
_entity_poly.pdbx_strand_id
1 'polypeptide(L)'
;VLVAEVLDLTHNQMDLAILDTSATCHMPDTLEMPYRAEIFNSGEKDEKNHNYRLGGQTCLAGDVMGDYSFDTHLKIGQRLIFDDMAHYTMVKTSTFNGIGLPSLAVWNSKTDELRIIKQFAYEDFRNRLS
;
A
#
# COMPACT_ATOMS: atom_id res chain seq x y z
N VAL A 1 9.27 2.67 5.55
CA VAL A 1 8.61 1.90 4.49
C VAL A 1 7.21 1.51 4.91
N LEU A 2 6.33 1.28 3.94
CA LEU A 2 5.03 0.60 4.10
C LEU A 2 5.12 -0.75 3.38
N VAL A 3 4.72 -1.82 4.06
CA VAL A 3 4.65 -3.16 3.46
C VAL A 3 3.21 -3.50 3.19
N ALA A 4 2.90 -3.86 1.95
CA ALA A 4 1.56 -4.25 1.52
C ALA A 4 1.60 -5.63 0.85
N GLU A 5 0.51 -6.38 0.98
CA GLU A 5 0.35 -7.70 0.38
C GLU A 5 -0.59 -7.65 -0.81
N VAL A 6 -0.26 -8.38 -1.86
CA VAL A 6 -1.13 -8.58 -3.03
C VAL A 6 -2.25 -9.54 -2.64
N LEU A 7 -3.48 -9.04 -2.63
CA LEU A 7 -4.67 -9.81 -2.26
C LEU A 7 -5.32 -10.50 -3.46
N ASP A 8 -5.31 -9.82 -4.61
CA ASP A 8 -5.94 -10.33 -5.81
C ASP A 8 -5.26 -9.79 -7.07
N LEU A 9 -5.37 -10.57 -8.14
CA LEU A 9 -4.88 -10.24 -9.48
C LEU A 9 -6.02 -10.40 -10.47
N THR A 10 -6.25 -9.37 -11.27
CA THR A 10 -7.31 -9.38 -12.27
C THR A 10 -6.87 -8.65 -13.54
N HIS A 11 -7.67 -8.78 -14.60
CA HIS A 11 -7.42 -8.12 -15.88
C HIS A 11 -8.66 -7.36 -16.33
N ASN A 12 -8.49 -6.06 -16.59
CA ASN A 12 -9.50 -5.23 -17.22
C ASN A 12 -8.79 -4.19 -18.11
N GLN A 13 -8.60 -4.51 -19.40
CA GLN A 13 -7.79 -3.78 -20.37
C GLN A 13 -6.29 -3.74 -20.03
N MET A 14 -5.93 -3.90 -18.78
CA MET A 14 -4.57 -4.02 -18.27
C MET A 14 -4.58 -4.93 -17.03
N ASP A 15 -3.42 -5.41 -16.63
CA ASP A 15 -3.28 -6.20 -15.42
C ASP A 15 -3.37 -5.29 -14.18
N LEU A 16 -4.15 -5.74 -13.21
CA LEU A 16 -4.39 -5.05 -11.95
C LEU A 16 -3.98 -5.95 -10.78
N ALA A 17 -3.37 -5.35 -9.77
CA ALA A 17 -3.13 -6.00 -8.49
C ALA A 17 -3.83 -5.20 -7.39
N ILE A 18 -4.68 -5.86 -6.62
CA ILE A 18 -5.36 -5.28 -5.46
C ILE A 18 -4.54 -5.59 -4.22
N LEU A 19 -4.24 -4.55 -3.46
CA LEU A 19 -3.39 -4.64 -2.28
C LEU A 19 -4.22 -4.51 -1.00
N ASP A 20 -3.68 -4.99 0.12
CA ASP A 20 -4.23 -4.77 1.46
C ASP A 20 -3.96 -3.35 2.01
N THR A 21 -3.39 -2.48 1.20
CA THR A 21 -3.24 -1.05 1.48
C THR A 21 -4.17 -0.21 0.59
N SER A 22 -4.29 1.06 0.90
CA SER A 22 -5.14 2.00 0.18
C SER A 22 -4.41 3.33 -0.02
N ALA A 23 -4.42 3.85 -1.24
CA ALA A 23 -3.89 5.20 -1.49
C ALA A 23 -4.67 6.24 -0.69
N THR A 24 -5.99 6.12 -0.64
CA THR A 24 -6.87 7.03 0.11
C THR A 24 -6.63 6.99 1.61
N CYS A 25 -6.47 5.80 2.20
CA CYS A 25 -6.40 5.62 3.64
C CYS A 25 -4.98 5.69 4.20
N HIS A 26 -4.00 5.17 3.48
CA HIS A 26 -2.67 4.92 4.02
C HIS A 26 -1.57 5.79 3.41
N MET A 27 -1.84 6.40 2.26
CA MET A 27 -0.91 7.33 1.59
C MET A 27 -1.66 8.46 0.87
N PRO A 28 -2.56 9.19 1.56
CA PRO A 28 -3.41 10.22 0.93
C PRO A 28 -2.60 11.37 0.33
N ASP A 29 -1.42 11.63 0.80
CA ASP A 29 -0.49 12.60 0.26
C ASP A 29 -0.10 12.31 -1.19
N THR A 30 -0.08 11.04 -1.61
CA THR A 30 0.15 10.66 -3.02
C THR A 30 -0.98 11.12 -3.94
N LEU A 31 -2.18 11.35 -3.40
CA LEU A 31 -3.34 11.84 -4.12
C LEU A 31 -3.51 13.37 -4.01
N GLU A 32 -3.18 13.95 -2.86
CA GLU A 32 -3.30 15.39 -2.59
C GLU A 32 -2.24 16.22 -3.33
N MET A 33 -1.02 15.72 -3.38
CA MET A 33 0.09 16.27 -4.16
C MET A 33 0.60 15.12 -5.06
N PRO A 34 -0.01 14.89 -6.22
CA PRO A 34 0.17 13.67 -6.99
C PRO A 34 1.63 13.33 -7.24
N TYR A 35 2.06 12.21 -6.67
CA TYR A 35 3.34 11.58 -6.95
C TYR A 35 3.18 10.05 -6.89
N ARG A 36 4.04 9.34 -7.58
CA ARG A 36 4.09 7.89 -7.54
C ARG A 36 5.11 7.46 -6.48
N ALA A 37 4.65 6.76 -5.45
CA ALA A 37 5.54 6.23 -4.42
C ALA A 37 6.51 5.20 -5.03
N GLU A 38 7.76 5.20 -4.61
CA GLU A 38 8.73 4.20 -5.01
C GLU A 38 8.41 2.84 -4.35
N ILE A 39 8.56 1.77 -5.13
CA ILE A 39 8.45 0.39 -4.62
C ILE A 39 9.76 -0.33 -4.93
N PHE A 40 10.33 -0.97 -3.92
CA PHE A 40 11.57 -1.73 -4.10
C PHE A 40 11.41 -2.80 -5.19
N ASN A 41 12.39 -2.88 -6.08
CA ASN A 41 12.43 -3.79 -7.22
C ASN A 41 11.33 -3.59 -8.29
N SER A 42 10.60 -2.49 -8.25
CA SER A 42 9.73 -2.09 -9.34
C SER A 42 10.45 -1.14 -10.32
N GLY A 43 9.80 -0.86 -11.43
CA GLY A 43 10.20 0.15 -12.40
C GLY A 43 9.02 1.04 -12.80
N GLU A 44 9.31 2.03 -13.63
CA GLU A 44 8.29 2.82 -14.31
C GLU A 44 7.44 1.93 -15.22
N LYS A 45 6.28 2.45 -15.61
CA LYS A 45 5.46 1.76 -16.60
C LYS A 45 6.29 1.46 -17.86
N ASP A 46 6.21 0.22 -18.34
CA ASP A 46 6.91 -0.29 -19.54
C ASP A 46 8.44 -0.38 -19.41
N GLU A 47 9.01 -0.11 -18.23
CA GLU A 47 10.45 -0.29 -17.99
C GLU A 47 10.85 -1.77 -17.86
N LYS A 48 9.96 -2.58 -17.26
CA LYS A 48 10.15 -4.01 -17.04
C LYS A 48 9.05 -4.83 -17.73
N ASN A 49 9.18 -6.16 -17.68
CA ASN A 49 8.39 -7.07 -18.53
C ASN A 49 6.90 -7.13 -18.18
N HIS A 50 6.51 -6.87 -16.92
CA HIS A 50 5.15 -7.10 -16.45
C HIS A 50 4.60 -5.83 -15.80
N ASN A 51 3.59 -5.22 -16.43
CA ASN A 51 2.96 -3.98 -15.96
C ASN A 51 1.72 -4.29 -15.15
N TYR A 52 1.57 -3.59 -14.03
CA TYR A 52 0.38 -3.66 -13.17
C TYR A 52 -0.05 -2.28 -12.72
N ARG A 53 -1.35 -2.03 -12.72
CA ARG A 53 -1.94 -0.95 -11.93
C ARG A 53 -2.21 -1.48 -10.53
N LEU A 54 -1.69 -0.79 -9.52
CA LEU A 54 -1.88 -1.16 -8.12
C LEU A 54 -3.05 -0.38 -7.54
N GLY A 55 -4.03 -1.08 -7.03
CA GLY A 55 -5.25 -0.51 -6.46
C GLY A 55 -5.48 -0.94 -5.01
N GLY A 56 -6.22 -0.10 -4.28
CA GLY A 56 -6.70 -0.38 -2.94
C GLY A 56 -8.11 -0.99 -2.92
N GLN A 57 -8.68 -1.09 -1.72
CA GLN A 57 -9.97 -1.77 -1.47
C GLN A 57 -11.15 -0.82 -1.24
N THR A 58 -10.93 0.50 -1.25
CA THR A 58 -12.01 1.44 -0.98
C THR A 58 -12.91 1.65 -2.19
N CYS A 59 -14.08 2.22 -1.97
CA CYS A 59 -15.02 2.56 -3.05
C CYS A 59 -14.60 3.80 -3.84
N LEU A 60 -13.54 4.50 -3.45
CA LEU A 60 -13.04 5.64 -4.20
C LEU A 60 -12.43 5.17 -5.53
N ALA A 61 -12.94 5.65 -6.64
CA ALA A 61 -12.43 5.29 -7.97
C ALA A 61 -10.93 5.66 -8.17
N GLY A 62 -10.45 6.65 -7.43
CA GLY A 62 -9.05 7.08 -7.40
C GLY A 62 -8.19 6.37 -6.36
N ASP A 63 -8.66 5.27 -5.73
CA ASP A 63 -7.85 4.48 -4.79
C ASP A 63 -6.82 3.64 -5.53
N VAL A 64 -5.91 4.32 -6.22
CA VAL A 64 -4.89 3.77 -7.10
C VAL A 64 -3.53 4.35 -6.69
N MET A 65 -2.56 3.46 -6.42
CA MET A 65 -1.19 3.86 -6.08
C MET A 65 -0.40 4.29 -7.33
N GLY A 66 -0.71 3.70 -8.47
CA GLY A 66 -0.07 4.01 -9.75
C GLY A 66 0.14 2.78 -10.64
N ASP A 67 0.80 3.01 -11.76
CA ASP A 67 1.22 1.97 -12.71
C ASP A 67 2.70 1.67 -12.48
N TYR A 68 3.03 0.40 -12.32
CA TYR A 68 4.37 -0.11 -12.02
C TYR A 68 4.71 -1.28 -12.93
N SER A 69 5.99 -1.49 -13.15
CA SER A 69 6.47 -2.69 -13.83
C SER A 69 7.39 -3.55 -12.96
N PHE A 70 7.39 -4.85 -13.23
CA PHE A 70 8.15 -5.85 -12.47
C PHE A 70 8.87 -6.81 -13.42
N ASP A 71 9.98 -7.40 -12.97
CA ASP A 71 10.74 -8.37 -13.76
C ASP A 71 10.01 -9.70 -13.91
N THR A 72 9.17 -10.05 -12.93
CA THR A 72 8.35 -11.27 -12.91
C THR A 72 6.90 -10.93 -12.63
N HIS A 73 5.98 -11.84 -12.98
CA HIS A 73 4.58 -11.70 -12.60
C HIS A 73 4.43 -11.60 -11.09
N LEU A 74 3.57 -10.69 -10.65
CA LEU A 74 3.12 -10.63 -9.26
C LEU A 74 2.34 -11.89 -8.89
N LYS A 75 2.32 -12.22 -7.61
CA LYS A 75 1.58 -13.37 -7.06
C LYS A 75 0.74 -12.92 -5.88
N ILE A 76 -0.43 -13.53 -5.71
CA ILE A 76 -1.24 -13.37 -4.50
C ILE A 76 -0.39 -13.80 -3.29
N GLY A 77 -0.43 -13.00 -2.22
CA GLY A 77 0.41 -13.15 -1.04
C GLY A 77 1.81 -12.55 -1.14
N GLN A 78 2.20 -12.05 -2.33
CA GLN A 78 3.47 -11.35 -2.48
C GLN A 78 3.44 -10.01 -1.76
N ARG A 79 4.53 -9.66 -1.06
CA ARG A 79 4.67 -8.37 -0.39
C ARG A 79 5.41 -7.38 -1.26
N LEU A 80 4.85 -6.17 -1.34
CA LEU A 80 5.44 -5.01 -1.96
C LEU A 80 5.88 -4.04 -0.86
N ILE A 81 7.04 -3.44 -1.03
CA ILE A 81 7.62 -2.53 -0.04
C ILE A 81 7.70 -1.15 -0.66
N PHE A 82 6.85 -0.26 -0.20
CA PHE A 82 6.83 1.14 -0.59
C PHE A 82 7.87 1.90 0.23
N ASP A 83 8.72 2.65 -0.44
CA ASP A 83 9.73 3.48 0.20
C ASP A 83 9.15 4.85 0.61
N ASP A 84 9.85 5.51 1.52
CA ASP A 84 9.54 6.86 2.03
C ASP A 84 8.09 7.07 2.52
N MET A 85 7.48 6.02 3.09
CA MET A 85 6.10 6.02 3.61
C MET A 85 6.04 6.43 5.09
N ALA A 86 6.87 7.41 5.49
CA ALA A 86 6.84 8.03 6.81
C ALA A 86 6.28 9.45 6.74
N HIS A 87 6.40 10.24 7.81
CA HIS A 87 5.98 11.63 7.88
C HIS A 87 4.51 11.83 7.49
N TYR A 88 4.23 12.57 6.41
CA TYR A 88 2.87 12.90 5.99
C TYR A 88 2.04 11.66 5.64
N THR A 89 2.62 10.66 5.02
CA THR A 89 1.94 9.41 4.70
C THR A 89 1.39 8.76 5.97
N MET A 90 2.21 8.64 7.01
CA MET A 90 1.84 7.98 8.25
C MET A 90 0.85 8.80 9.10
N VAL A 91 1.03 10.14 9.18
CA VAL A 91 0.20 10.98 10.05
C VAL A 91 -1.14 11.38 9.45
N LYS A 92 -1.29 11.29 8.14
CA LYS A 92 -2.55 11.59 7.42
C LYS A 92 -3.45 10.37 7.21
N THR A 93 -3.09 9.21 7.74
CA THR A 93 -3.89 7.98 7.59
C THR A 93 -5.32 8.15 8.08
N SER A 94 -6.23 7.45 7.44
CA SER A 94 -7.64 7.42 7.80
C SER A 94 -8.18 5.99 7.77
N THR A 95 -9.37 5.82 8.32
CA THR A 95 -10.11 4.55 8.32
C THR A 95 -11.33 4.59 7.41
N PHE A 96 -11.26 5.36 6.33
CA PHE A 96 -12.34 5.45 5.35
C PHE A 96 -12.77 4.06 4.86
N ASN A 97 -14.06 3.83 4.71
CA ASN A 97 -14.68 2.53 4.44
C ASN A 97 -14.40 1.42 5.48
N GLY A 98 -13.91 1.76 6.66
CA GLY A 98 -13.56 0.78 7.67
C GLY A 98 -12.24 0.05 7.40
N ILE A 99 -11.41 0.57 6.50
CA ILE A 99 -10.07 0.04 6.25
C ILE A 99 -9.23 0.16 7.52
N GLY A 100 -8.61 -0.93 7.96
CA GLY A 100 -7.74 -0.97 9.13
C GLY A 100 -6.45 -0.17 8.92
N LEU A 101 -5.97 0.49 9.97
CA LEU A 101 -4.67 1.18 9.90
C LEU A 101 -3.52 0.18 9.89
N PRO A 102 -2.43 0.46 9.14
CA PRO A 102 -1.23 -0.37 9.16
C PRO A 102 -0.61 -0.45 10.56
N SER A 103 -0.19 -1.63 10.97
CA SER A 103 0.56 -1.81 12.21
C SER A 103 1.87 -1.03 12.18
N LEU A 104 2.28 -0.49 13.32
CA LEU A 104 3.57 0.19 13.48
C LEU A 104 4.60 -0.79 14.04
N ALA A 105 5.73 -0.89 13.36
CA ALA A 105 6.81 -1.78 13.76
C ALA A 105 8.18 -1.13 13.57
N VAL A 106 9.15 -1.62 14.31
CA VAL A 106 10.58 -1.32 14.11
C VAL A 106 11.30 -2.60 13.75
N TRP A 107 12.02 -2.56 12.65
CA TRP A 107 12.88 -3.64 12.20
C TRP A 107 14.35 -3.27 12.38
N ASN A 108 15.09 -4.16 13.01
CA ASN A 108 16.54 -4.03 13.17
C ASN A 108 17.23 -4.90 12.11
N SER A 109 17.79 -4.24 11.09
CA SER A 109 18.46 -4.93 9.98
C SER A 109 19.75 -5.69 10.37
N LYS A 110 20.31 -5.41 11.55
CA LYS A 110 21.53 -6.10 12.02
C LYS A 110 21.21 -7.41 12.74
N THR A 111 20.08 -7.48 13.42
CA THR A 111 19.66 -8.66 14.20
C THR A 111 18.51 -9.41 13.54
N ASP A 112 17.95 -8.86 12.45
CA ASP A 112 16.73 -9.34 11.78
C ASP A 112 15.52 -9.43 12.72
N GLU A 113 15.49 -8.60 13.75
CA GLU A 113 14.43 -8.56 14.75
C GLU A 113 13.35 -7.55 14.33
N LEU A 114 12.10 -8.00 14.28
CA LEU A 114 10.92 -7.17 14.07
C LEU A 114 10.17 -7.01 15.38
N ARG A 115 10.03 -5.77 15.84
CA ARG A 115 9.25 -5.44 17.04
C ARG A 115 8.02 -4.64 16.66
N ILE A 116 6.84 -5.20 16.93
CA ILE A 116 5.57 -4.49 16.78
C ILE A 116 5.43 -3.47 17.93
N ILE A 117 5.26 -2.20 17.56
CA ILE A 117 5.06 -1.08 18.49
C ILE A 117 3.58 -0.89 18.79
N LYS A 118 2.74 -0.95 17.73
CA LYS A 118 1.29 -0.78 17.86
C LYS A 118 0.58 -1.57 16.79
N GLN A 119 -0.50 -2.21 17.19
CA GLN A 119 -1.49 -2.78 16.28
C GLN A 119 -2.79 -1.99 16.43
N PHE A 120 -3.53 -1.88 15.34
CA PHE A 120 -4.83 -1.25 15.30
C PHE A 120 -5.89 -2.32 15.04
N ALA A 121 -7.08 -2.11 15.62
CA ALA A 121 -8.18 -3.06 15.55
C ALA A 121 -9.51 -2.34 15.27
N TYR A 122 -10.59 -3.08 15.27
CA TYR A 122 -11.93 -2.55 15.03
C TYR A 122 -12.31 -1.40 15.99
N GLU A 123 -11.84 -1.45 17.21
CA GLU A 123 -12.08 -0.42 18.23
C GLU A 123 -11.54 0.95 17.81
N ASP A 124 -10.43 1.00 17.08
CA ASP A 124 -9.86 2.27 16.58
C ASP A 124 -10.79 2.94 15.57
N PHE A 125 -11.45 2.15 14.72
CA PHE A 125 -12.49 2.63 13.82
C PHE A 125 -13.77 3.03 14.56
N ARG A 126 -14.31 2.13 15.38
CA ARG A 126 -15.56 2.34 16.13
C ARG A 126 -15.49 3.57 17.01
N ASN A 127 -14.44 3.71 17.83
CA ASN A 127 -14.31 4.79 18.81
C ASN A 127 -14.11 6.18 18.18
N ARG A 128 -13.81 6.22 16.89
CA ARG A 128 -13.77 7.47 16.14
C ARG A 128 -15.16 7.96 15.74
N LEU A 129 -16.12 7.07 15.62
CA LEU A 129 -17.46 7.37 15.10
C LEU A 129 -18.50 7.57 16.20
N SER A 130 -18.19 7.23 17.45
CA SER A 130 -19.13 7.29 18.57
C SER A 130 -18.65 8.21 19.68
#